data_59b1b5b9e47e5627fe5d60bc44a740b4
#
_entry.id   59b1b5b9e47e5627fe5d60bc44a740b4
#
_cell.length_a   1.000
_cell.length_b   1.000
_cell.length_c   1.000
_cell.angle_alpha   90.00
_cell.angle_beta   90.00
_cell.angle_gamma   90.00
#
_symmetry.space_group_name_H-M   'P 1'
#
loop_
_entity.id
_entity.type
_entity.pdbx_description
1 polymer ?
#
loop_
_entity_poly.entity_id
_entity_poly.type
_entity_poly.pdbx_seq_one_letter_code
_entity_poly.pdbx_strand_id
1 'polypeptide(L)'
;KIYGGTTVLFTHTLKRFGIEARVFDSDSADDLESLIDEKTRAIFFETLSNPQISIPNIEKIVEIANKYGIISITDNTVPTPIIFQPLRHGVDVCVHSASKYMSGQGLSLAGVVVSANHLNEKLKGNKRYEHFNVPDASYHDIVYADMTDHFDIYTLRMRLAIVRDIGAVISPFNSWQLIQGRETLGIRVE
;
A
#
# COMPACT_ATOMS: atom_id res chain seq x y z
N LYS A 1 15.52 -0.67 -1.11
CA LYS A 1 15.77 0.58 -1.87
C LYS A 1 14.42 1.30 -2.00
N ILE A 2 14.22 2.37 -1.23
CA ILE A 2 12.98 3.15 -1.20
C ILE A 2 13.29 4.63 -1.07
N TYR A 3 12.31 5.46 -1.41
CA TYR A 3 12.39 6.93 -1.31
C TYR A 3 12.81 7.39 0.09
N GLY A 4 13.63 8.44 0.17
CA GLY A 4 14.21 8.92 1.43
C GLY A 4 13.16 9.28 2.50
N GLY A 5 12.06 9.93 2.11
CA GLY A 5 10.96 10.23 3.02
C GLY A 5 10.28 8.99 3.59
N THR A 6 10.11 7.96 2.77
CA THR A 6 9.57 6.66 3.19
C THR A 6 10.55 5.94 4.12
N THR A 7 11.86 6.04 3.85
CA THR A 7 12.89 5.52 4.76
C THR A 7 12.78 6.15 6.14
N VAL A 8 12.70 7.49 6.22
CA VAL A 8 12.53 8.21 7.49
C VAL A 8 11.22 7.84 8.18
N LEU A 9 10.12 7.69 7.42
CA LEU A 9 8.84 7.23 7.96
C LEU A 9 9.00 5.89 8.69
N PHE A 10 9.60 4.90 8.05
CA PHE A 10 9.75 3.56 8.63
C PHE A 10 10.76 3.52 9.78
N THR A 11 11.91 4.16 9.63
CA THR A 11 13.00 4.02 10.60
C THR A 11 12.85 4.92 11.83
N HIS A 12 12.13 6.04 11.72
CA HIS A 12 12.00 7.02 12.79
C HIS A 12 10.56 7.24 13.24
N THR A 13 9.66 7.56 12.31
CA THR A 13 8.29 7.97 12.68
C THR A 13 7.48 6.78 13.18
N LEU A 14 7.40 5.71 12.43
CA LEU A 14 6.62 4.51 12.80
C LEU A 14 7.21 3.79 14.02
N LYS A 15 8.52 3.89 14.23
CA LYS A 15 9.15 3.37 15.45
C LYS A 15 8.57 3.97 16.73
N ARG A 16 8.15 5.26 16.70
CA ARG A 16 7.49 5.92 17.85
C ARG A 16 6.11 5.34 18.15
N PHE A 17 5.49 4.66 17.19
CA PHE A 17 4.23 3.96 17.34
C PHE A 17 4.41 2.45 17.59
N GLY A 18 5.64 2.02 17.94
CA GLY A 18 5.93 0.62 18.22
C GLY A 18 6.05 -0.28 16.99
N ILE A 19 6.17 0.30 15.79
CA ILE A 19 6.33 -0.44 14.54
C ILE A 19 7.82 -0.54 14.22
N GLU A 20 8.33 -1.77 14.12
CA GLU A 20 9.69 -2.07 13.70
C GLU A 20 9.73 -2.31 12.19
N ALA A 21 10.68 -1.69 11.51
CA ALA A 21 10.97 -1.94 10.10
C ALA A 21 12.29 -2.70 9.95
N ARG A 22 12.27 -3.80 9.22
CA ARG A 22 13.44 -4.59 8.83
C ARG A 22 13.70 -4.38 7.35
N VAL A 23 14.95 -4.22 6.96
CA VAL A 23 15.34 -3.91 5.59
C VAL A 23 15.81 -5.18 4.90
N PHE A 24 15.32 -5.43 3.69
CA PHE A 24 15.75 -6.53 2.83
C PHE A 24 16.26 -6.01 1.47
N ASP A 25 17.01 -6.82 0.77
CA ASP A 25 17.39 -6.53 -0.62
C ASP A 25 16.25 -6.86 -1.57
N SER A 26 15.55 -5.82 -2.04
CA SER A 26 14.40 -5.99 -2.93
C SER A 26 14.74 -6.51 -4.32
N ASP A 27 15.98 -6.36 -4.78
CA ASP A 27 16.38 -6.74 -6.13
C ASP A 27 16.45 -8.27 -6.26
N SER A 28 16.99 -8.96 -5.24
CA SER A 28 17.08 -10.42 -5.20
C SER A 28 15.96 -11.06 -4.36
N ALA A 29 15.53 -10.37 -3.32
CA ALA A 29 14.64 -10.86 -2.25
C ALA A 29 15.13 -12.17 -1.59
N ASP A 30 16.45 -12.44 -1.60
CA ASP A 30 17.02 -13.68 -1.07
C ASP A 30 16.99 -13.72 0.46
N ASP A 31 17.13 -12.59 1.11
CA ASP A 31 17.14 -12.43 2.56
C ASP A 31 15.75 -12.20 3.17
N LEU A 32 14.73 -11.93 2.35
CA LEU A 32 13.41 -11.54 2.79
C LEU A 32 12.77 -12.57 3.74
N GLU A 33 12.83 -13.84 3.39
CA GLU A 33 12.20 -14.91 4.15
C GLU A 33 12.79 -15.03 5.57
N SER A 34 14.09 -14.80 5.73
CA SER A 34 14.78 -14.84 7.03
C SER A 34 14.37 -13.73 7.99
N LEU A 35 13.77 -12.65 7.47
CA LEU A 35 13.31 -11.49 8.24
C LEU A 35 11.85 -11.61 8.70
N ILE A 36 11.14 -12.65 8.25
CA ILE A 36 9.73 -12.85 8.57
C ILE A 36 9.58 -13.57 9.91
N ASP A 37 8.70 -13.05 10.74
CA ASP A 37 8.24 -13.68 11.98
C ASP A 37 6.72 -13.55 12.15
N GLU A 38 6.18 -14.01 13.28
CA GLU A 38 4.74 -13.95 13.59
C GLU A 38 4.22 -12.50 13.73
N LYS A 39 5.10 -11.55 14.02
CA LYS A 39 4.76 -10.12 14.17
C LYS A 39 4.82 -9.36 12.85
N THR A 40 5.39 -9.94 11.80
CA THR A 40 5.46 -9.29 10.49
C THR A 40 4.06 -9.08 9.93
N ARG A 41 3.73 -7.84 9.55
CA ARG A 41 2.37 -7.44 9.08
C ARG A 41 2.33 -7.06 7.63
N ALA A 42 3.43 -6.53 7.08
CA ALA A 42 3.48 -6.13 5.68
C ALA A 42 4.89 -6.23 5.13
N ILE A 43 5.00 -6.45 3.83
CA ILE A 43 6.23 -6.31 3.06
C ILE A 43 6.04 -5.12 2.14
N PHE A 44 6.90 -4.10 2.30
CA PHE A 44 6.81 -2.86 1.51
C PHE A 44 8.01 -2.72 0.59
N PHE A 45 7.76 -2.35 -0.67
CA PHE A 45 8.79 -2.08 -1.68
C PHE A 45 8.32 -1.03 -2.68
N GLU A 46 9.22 -0.51 -3.52
CA GLU A 46 8.88 0.36 -4.66
C GLU A 46 9.03 -0.42 -5.97
N THR A 47 8.11 -0.26 -6.90
CA THR A 47 8.17 -0.92 -8.22
C THR A 47 9.33 -0.44 -9.07
N LEU A 48 9.72 0.81 -8.89
CA LEU A 48 10.92 1.43 -9.46
C LEU A 48 11.49 2.38 -8.43
N SER A 49 12.65 2.04 -7.88
CA SER A 49 13.24 2.81 -6.77
C SER A 49 13.76 4.18 -7.19
N ASN A 50 13.61 5.16 -6.32
CA ASN A 50 14.15 6.51 -6.49
C ASN A 50 15.22 6.79 -5.40
N PRO A 51 16.48 7.14 -5.73
CA PRO A 51 17.00 7.50 -7.07
C PRO A 51 17.70 6.36 -7.83
N GLN A 52 17.76 5.16 -7.31
CA GLN A 52 18.62 4.09 -7.85
C GLN A 52 18.09 3.43 -9.13
N ILE A 53 16.81 3.66 -9.46
CA ILE A 53 16.16 3.13 -10.67
C ILE A 53 16.33 1.59 -10.76
N SER A 54 16.25 0.89 -9.63
CA SER A 54 16.26 -0.56 -9.60
C SER A 54 14.84 -1.11 -9.58
N ILE A 55 14.66 -2.25 -10.22
CA ILE A 55 13.40 -2.99 -10.28
C ILE A 55 13.51 -4.18 -9.34
N PRO A 56 12.60 -4.33 -8.36
CA PRO A 56 12.62 -5.44 -7.43
C PRO A 56 12.19 -6.75 -8.08
N ASN A 57 12.55 -7.88 -7.47
CA ASN A 57 12.01 -9.19 -7.84
C ASN A 57 10.58 -9.33 -7.29
N ILE A 58 9.62 -8.71 -7.98
CA ILE A 58 8.22 -8.62 -7.56
C ILE A 58 7.61 -10.02 -7.39
N GLU A 59 7.86 -10.92 -8.34
CA GLU A 59 7.30 -12.28 -8.33
C GLU A 59 7.72 -13.03 -7.06
N LYS A 60 8.99 -13.00 -6.74
CA LYS A 60 9.52 -13.65 -5.54
C LYS A 60 9.01 -13.01 -4.24
N ILE A 61 8.92 -11.68 -4.20
CA ILE A 61 8.35 -10.96 -3.05
C ILE A 61 6.90 -11.37 -2.83
N VAL A 62 6.10 -11.42 -3.89
CA VAL A 62 4.69 -11.83 -3.85
C VAL A 62 4.53 -13.29 -3.45
N GLU A 63 5.35 -14.19 -3.99
CA GLU A 63 5.37 -15.61 -3.62
C GLU A 63 5.62 -15.78 -2.11
N ILE A 64 6.65 -15.12 -1.58
CA ILE A 64 6.98 -15.15 -0.16
C ILE A 64 5.84 -14.55 0.68
N ALA A 65 5.30 -13.40 0.27
CA ALA A 65 4.17 -12.76 0.96
C ALA A 65 2.97 -13.71 1.06
N ASN A 66 2.62 -14.39 -0.04
CA ASN A 66 1.52 -15.35 -0.08
C ASN A 66 1.79 -16.59 0.78
N LYS A 67 3.00 -17.14 0.72
CA LYS A 67 3.43 -18.29 1.55
C LYS A 67 3.22 -18.04 3.03
N TYR A 68 3.48 -16.84 3.51
CA TYR A 68 3.35 -16.47 4.92
C TYR A 68 2.04 -15.75 5.28
N GLY A 69 1.13 -15.56 4.31
CA GLY A 69 -0.12 -14.85 4.52
C GLY A 69 0.09 -13.39 4.93
N ILE A 70 1.13 -12.73 4.38
CA ILE A 70 1.51 -11.35 4.68
C ILE A 70 1.08 -10.44 3.53
N ILE A 71 0.56 -9.24 3.84
CA ILE A 71 0.20 -8.24 2.83
C ILE A 71 1.47 -7.71 2.17
N SER A 72 1.50 -7.74 0.85
CA SER A 72 2.48 -7.04 0.02
C SER A 72 1.96 -5.66 -0.36
N ILE A 73 2.77 -4.63 -0.11
CA ILE A 73 2.44 -3.23 -0.40
C ILE A 73 3.53 -2.66 -1.30
N THR A 74 3.16 -2.07 -2.42
CA THR A 74 4.14 -1.41 -3.28
C THR A 74 3.80 0.04 -3.57
N ASP A 75 4.82 0.89 -3.57
CA ASP A 75 4.74 2.24 -4.10
C ASP A 75 5.03 2.20 -5.61
N ASN A 76 4.02 2.56 -6.40
CA ASN A 76 4.08 2.60 -7.86
C ASN A 76 4.04 4.04 -8.41
N THR A 77 4.53 4.99 -7.63
CA THR A 77 4.49 6.42 -7.98
C THR A 77 5.21 6.71 -9.29
N VAL A 78 6.40 6.14 -9.49
CA VAL A 78 7.24 6.45 -10.68
C VAL A 78 6.66 5.85 -11.94
N PRO A 79 6.35 4.54 -12.03
CA PRO A 79 5.79 3.97 -13.24
C PRO A 79 4.37 4.44 -13.53
N THR A 80 3.61 4.87 -12.53
CA THR A 80 2.18 5.17 -12.65
C THR A 80 1.34 3.93 -13.03
N PRO A 81 0.02 3.96 -12.94
CA PRO A 81 -0.81 2.83 -13.38
C PRO A 81 -0.86 2.65 -14.90
N ILE A 82 -0.30 3.59 -15.68
CA ILE A 82 -0.22 3.48 -17.14
C ILE A 82 0.90 2.52 -17.56
N ILE A 83 2.10 2.71 -17.00
CA ILE A 83 3.28 1.89 -17.37
C ILE A 83 3.24 0.54 -16.69
N PHE A 84 2.88 0.49 -15.39
CA PHE A 84 2.90 -0.76 -14.64
C PHE A 84 1.73 -0.88 -13.66
N GLN A 85 1.12 -2.07 -13.58
CA GLN A 85 -0.05 -2.35 -12.74
C GLN A 85 0.26 -3.48 -11.77
N PRO A 86 0.84 -3.20 -10.58
CA PRO A 86 1.33 -4.21 -9.63
C PRO A 86 0.28 -5.23 -9.19
N LEU A 87 -0.98 -4.81 -9.05
CA LEU A 87 -2.07 -5.72 -8.63
C LEU A 87 -2.30 -6.86 -9.61
N ARG A 88 -1.99 -6.69 -10.89
CA ARG A 88 -2.05 -7.76 -11.90
C ARG A 88 -0.91 -8.77 -11.75
N HIS A 89 0.12 -8.43 -10.98
CA HIS A 89 1.25 -9.29 -10.64
C HIS A 89 1.15 -9.88 -9.23
N GLY A 90 -0.06 -9.85 -8.63
CA GLY A 90 -0.34 -10.48 -7.34
C GLY A 90 0.00 -9.64 -6.13
N VAL A 91 0.41 -8.39 -6.30
CA VAL A 91 0.59 -7.45 -5.17
C VAL A 91 -0.77 -7.13 -4.55
N ASP A 92 -0.84 -7.10 -3.23
CA ASP A 92 -2.10 -6.90 -2.50
C ASP A 92 -2.55 -5.45 -2.45
N VAL A 93 -1.61 -4.53 -2.23
CA VAL A 93 -1.90 -3.09 -2.10
C VAL A 93 -0.90 -2.28 -2.91
N CYS A 94 -1.41 -1.34 -3.68
CA CYS A 94 -0.62 -0.39 -4.44
C CYS A 94 -0.86 1.02 -3.92
N VAL A 95 0.22 1.76 -3.63
CA VAL A 95 0.14 3.17 -3.23
C VAL A 95 0.80 4.05 -4.28
N HIS A 96 0.32 5.27 -4.38
CA HIS A 96 0.90 6.29 -5.25
C HIS A 96 0.94 7.64 -4.55
N SER A 97 2.06 8.33 -4.64
CA SER A 97 2.07 9.78 -4.43
C SER A 97 1.43 10.45 -5.67
N ALA A 98 0.12 10.68 -5.61
CA ALA A 98 -0.61 11.30 -6.71
C ALA A 98 -0.16 12.76 -6.96
N SER A 99 0.55 13.36 -6.00
CA SER A 99 1.22 14.66 -6.14
C SER A 99 2.27 14.71 -7.25
N LYS A 100 2.76 13.56 -7.71
CA LYS A 100 3.86 13.44 -8.69
C LYS A 100 3.30 13.35 -10.11
N TYR A 101 3.58 12.26 -10.80
CA TYR A 101 3.19 12.10 -12.20
C TYR A 101 1.68 12.16 -12.45
N MET A 102 0.85 11.71 -11.51
CA MET A 102 -0.60 11.74 -11.68
C MET A 102 -1.14 13.17 -11.76
N SER A 103 -0.68 14.09 -10.89
CA SER A 103 -1.06 15.50 -10.98
C SER A 103 -0.30 16.22 -12.11
N GLY A 104 0.95 15.85 -12.33
CA GLY A 104 1.80 16.33 -13.42
C GLY A 104 2.25 17.78 -13.32
N GLN A 105 1.71 18.56 -12.41
CA GLN A 105 1.93 20.00 -12.33
C GLN A 105 2.49 20.47 -10.97
N GLY A 106 2.58 19.58 -9.99
CA GLY A 106 3.11 19.91 -8.67
C GLY A 106 2.24 20.88 -7.86
N LEU A 107 0.96 21.02 -8.19
CA LEU A 107 0.07 22.01 -7.59
C LEU A 107 -0.67 21.49 -6.36
N SER A 108 -0.76 20.17 -6.17
CA SER A 108 -1.55 19.58 -5.10
C SER A 108 -0.85 18.41 -4.42
N LEU A 109 -1.09 18.27 -3.12
CA LEU A 109 -0.68 17.10 -2.36
C LEU A 109 -1.82 16.09 -2.34
N ALA A 110 -1.53 14.86 -2.74
CA ALA A 110 -2.49 13.78 -2.73
C ALA A 110 -1.82 12.41 -2.72
N GLY A 111 -2.54 11.41 -2.22
CA GLY A 111 -2.17 10.01 -2.28
C GLY A 111 -3.33 9.15 -2.77
N VAL A 112 -2.99 8.00 -3.33
CA VAL A 112 -3.97 6.98 -3.72
C VAL A 112 -3.53 5.65 -3.13
N VAL A 113 -4.47 4.91 -2.59
CA VAL A 113 -4.29 3.52 -2.14
C VAL A 113 -5.30 2.66 -2.90
N VAL A 114 -4.83 1.60 -3.50
CA VAL A 114 -5.65 0.64 -4.26
C VAL A 114 -5.36 -0.76 -3.73
N SER A 115 -6.39 -1.48 -3.34
CA SER A 115 -6.33 -2.87 -2.88
C SER A 115 -6.74 -3.84 -4.00
N ALA A 116 -6.16 -5.03 -3.99
CA ALA A 116 -6.52 -6.09 -4.90
C ALA A 116 -7.80 -6.80 -4.47
N ASN A 117 -8.59 -7.28 -5.41
CA ASN A 117 -9.84 -8.00 -5.11
C ASN A 117 -9.63 -9.26 -4.26
N HIS A 118 -8.49 -9.94 -4.40
CA HIS A 118 -8.16 -11.14 -3.64
C HIS A 118 -7.75 -10.88 -2.19
N LEU A 119 -7.55 -9.61 -1.80
CA LEU A 119 -7.06 -9.27 -0.45
C LEU A 119 -8.04 -9.67 0.65
N ASN A 120 -9.35 -9.68 0.38
CA ASN A 120 -10.36 -10.15 1.32
C ASN A 120 -10.08 -11.59 1.80
N GLU A 121 -9.71 -12.49 0.89
CA GLU A 121 -9.41 -13.88 1.20
C GLU A 121 -8.16 -14.00 2.09
N LYS A 122 -7.16 -13.16 1.86
CA LYS A 122 -5.93 -13.13 2.67
C LYS A 122 -6.16 -12.59 4.09
N LEU A 123 -7.12 -11.69 4.27
CA LEU A 123 -7.43 -11.06 5.55
C LEU A 123 -8.38 -11.90 6.41
N LYS A 124 -9.39 -12.55 5.79
CA LYS A 124 -10.41 -13.33 6.47
C LYS A 124 -9.79 -14.55 7.17
N GLY A 125 -10.00 -14.65 8.48
CA GLY A 125 -9.50 -15.76 9.31
C GLY A 125 -8.00 -15.73 9.57
N ASN A 126 -7.27 -14.75 9.06
CA ASN A 126 -5.82 -14.65 9.23
C ASN A 126 -5.48 -14.02 10.59
N LYS A 127 -4.83 -14.78 11.47
CA LYS A 127 -4.45 -14.35 12.81
C LYS A 127 -3.50 -13.15 12.83
N ARG A 128 -2.75 -12.90 11.74
CA ARG A 128 -1.90 -11.71 11.61
C ARG A 128 -2.71 -10.42 11.59
N TYR A 129 -3.96 -10.50 11.13
CA TYR A 129 -4.87 -9.38 10.95
C TYR A 129 -6.13 -9.56 11.80
N GLU A 130 -5.94 -9.89 13.08
CA GLU A 130 -7.02 -10.16 14.03
C GLU A 130 -8.09 -9.05 14.04
N HIS A 131 -7.66 -7.80 13.91
CA HIS A 131 -8.53 -6.64 13.89
C HIS A 131 -9.53 -6.57 12.71
N PHE A 132 -9.43 -7.46 11.73
CA PHE A 132 -10.48 -7.67 10.72
C PHE A 132 -11.47 -8.77 11.12
N ASN A 133 -11.09 -9.62 12.08
CA ASN A 133 -11.76 -10.87 12.40
C ASN A 133 -12.44 -10.87 13.78
N VAL A 134 -12.38 -9.76 14.49
CA VAL A 134 -13.01 -9.57 15.80
C VAL A 134 -13.90 -8.31 15.77
N PRO A 135 -14.89 -8.19 16.67
CA PRO A 135 -15.72 -7.00 16.76
C PRO A 135 -14.91 -5.72 16.95
N ASP A 136 -15.17 -4.71 16.14
CA ASP A 136 -14.57 -3.38 16.27
C ASP A 136 -15.46 -2.48 17.14
N ALA A 137 -15.12 -2.36 18.41
CA ALA A 137 -15.86 -1.55 19.37
C ALA A 137 -15.89 -0.05 19.00
N SER A 138 -14.98 0.41 18.14
CA SER A 138 -14.97 1.80 17.67
C SER A 138 -16.05 2.07 16.61
N TYR A 139 -16.65 1.01 16.03
CA TYR A 139 -17.67 1.13 15.00
C TYR A 139 -18.74 0.03 15.11
N HIS A 140 -19.63 0.16 16.09
CA HIS A 140 -20.83 -0.69 16.28
C HIS A 140 -20.54 -2.19 16.34
N ASP A 141 -19.40 -2.59 16.86
CA ASP A 141 -18.96 -3.99 16.98
C ASP A 141 -18.96 -4.76 15.64
N ILE A 142 -18.75 -4.07 14.53
CA ILE A 142 -18.64 -4.70 13.20
C ILE A 142 -17.47 -5.66 13.15
N VAL A 143 -17.69 -6.85 12.56
CA VAL A 143 -16.63 -7.77 12.17
C VAL A 143 -16.41 -7.61 10.66
N TYR A 144 -15.30 -7.03 10.27
CA TYR A 144 -15.05 -6.75 8.84
C TYR A 144 -15.03 -8.01 7.98
N ALA A 145 -14.52 -9.13 8.53
CA ALA A 145 -14.47 -10.40 7.83
C ALA A 145 -15.84 -10.97 7.41
N ASP A 146 -16.92 -10.53 8.07
CA ASP A 146 -18.29 -10.94 7.73
C ASP A 146 -18.87 -10.14 6.55
N MET A 147 -18.15 -9.10 6.10
CA MET A 147 -18.59 -8.20 5.05
C MET A 147 -17.90 -8.45 3.69
N THR A 148 -17.11 -9.51 3.58
CA THR A 148 -16.28 -9.81 2.39
C THR A 148 -17.09 -10.02 1.10
N ASP A 149 -18.35 -10.44 1.22
CA ASP A 149 -19.23 -10.68 0.06
C ASP A 149 -19.74 -9.36 -0.58
N HIS A 150 -19.64 -8.25 0.16
CA HIS A 150 -20.22 -6.98 -0.25
C HIS A 150 -19.19 -5.86 -0.38
N PHE A 151 -18.05 -5.97 0.33
CA PHE A 151 -17.08 -4.90 0.42
C PHE A 151 -15.63 -5.43 0.31
N ASP A 152 -14.76 -4.59 -0.23
CA ASP A 152 -13.35 -4.66 0.05
C ASP A 152 -13.13 -4.22 1.51
N ILE A 153 -12.91 -5.20 2.40
CA ILE A 153 -12.84 -4.97 3.84
C ILE A 153 -11.61 -4.15 4.25
N TYR A 154 -10.53 -4.20 3.45
CA TYR A 154 -9.34 -3.37 3.67
C TYR A 154 -9.69 -1.90 3.51
N THR A 155 -10.29 -1.53 2.38
CA THR A 155 -10.72 -0.15 2.11
C THR A 155 -11.84 0.27 3.07
N LEU A 156 -12.79 -0.62 3.38
CA LEU A 156 -13.86 -0.34 4.33
C LEU A 156 -13.28 0.07 5.68
N ARG A 157 -12.37 -0.73 6.24
CA ARG A 157 -11.73 -0.43 7.52
C ARG A 157 -10.89 0.84 7.47
N MET A 158 -10.18 1.10 6.40
CA MET A 158 -9.45 2.36 6.23
C MET A 158 -10.39 3.57 6.33
N ARG A 159 -11.57 3.51 5.72
CA ARG A 159 -12.56 4.59 5.77
C ARG A 159 -13.18 4.74 7.15
N LEU A 160 -13.57 3.64 7.79
CA LEU A 160 -14.29 3.65 9.05
C LEU A 160 -13.39 3.93 10.28
N ALA A 161 -12.09 3.66 10.18
CA ALA A 161 -11.12 3.91 11.24
C ALA A 161 -10.18 5.07 10.87
N ILE A 162 -9.32 4.89 9.87
CA ILE A 162 -8.23 5.83 9.59
C ILE A 162 -8.74 7.17 9.05
N VAL A 163 -9.60 7.14 8.03
CA VAL A 163 -10.13 8.37 7.42
C VAL A 163 -10.98 9.14 8.41
N ARG A 164 -11.87 8.45 9.12
CA ARG A 164 -12.75 9.06 10.14
C ARG A 164 -11.95 9.71 11.28
N ASP A 165 -10.96 8.98 11.83
CA ASP A 165 -10.34 9.37 13.11
C ASP A 165 -9.12 10.29 12.90
N ILE A 166 -8.39 10.14 11.79
CA ILE A 166 -7.17 10.92 11.49
C ILE A 166 -7.46 12.03 10.47
N GLY A 167 -8.56 11.94 9.72
CA GLY A 167 -8.94 12.93 8.72
C GLY A 167 -8.04 12.93 7.48
N ALA A 168 -7.43 11.78 7.13
CA ALA A 168 -6.58 11.63 5.95
C ALA A 168 -7.41 11.67 4.65
N VAL A 169 -8.01 12.82 4.36
CA VAL A 169 -8.91 13.04 3.21
C VAL A 169 -8.34 14.13 2.31
N ILE A 170 -8.39 13.88 1.00
CA ILE A 170 -8.03 14.91 0.02
C ILE A 170 -9.10 16.01 -0.02
N SER A 171 -8.68 17.28 -0.15
CA SER A 171 -9.64 18.37 -0.35
C SER A 171 -10.32 18.29 -1.71
N PRO A 172 -11.57 18.77 -1.86
CA PRO A 172 -12.25 18.81 -3.13
C PRO A 172 -11.47 19.57 -4.22
N PHE A 173 -10.79 20.66 -3.84
CA PHE A 173 -9.98 21.45 -4.75
C PHE A 173 -8.76 20.66 -5.28
N ASN A 174 -8.04 19.95 -4.38
CA ASN A 174 -6.93 19.08 -4.79
C ASN A 174 -7.43 17.93 -5.68
N SER A 175 -8.60 17.36 -5.38
CA SER A 175 -9.21 16.32 -6.22
C SER A 175 -9.49 16.82 -7.63
N TRP A 176 -10.02 18.04 -7.77
CA TRP A 176 -10.25 18.67 -9.05
C TRP A 176 -8.94 18.87 -9.83
N GLN A 177 -7.89 19.36 -9.18
CA GLN A 177 -6.56 19.50 -9.82
C GLN A 177 -5.99 18.15 -10.28
N LEU A 178 -6.18 17.08 -9.51
CA LEU A 178 -5.75 15.73 -9.92
C LEU A 178 -6.51 15.24 -11.16
N ILE A 179 -7.81 15.52 -11.26
CA ILE A 179 -8.61 15.16 -12.43
C ILE A 179 -8.03 15.84 -13.67
N GLN A 180 -7.69 17.14 -13.58
CA GLN A 180 -7.04 17.86 -14.67
C GLN A 180 -5.69 17.24 -15.08
N GLY A 181 -4.84 16.91 -14.09
CA GLY A 181 -3.55 16.27 -14.32
C GLY A 181 -3.67 14.89 -14.99
N ARG A 182 -4.71 14.12 -14.63
CA ARG A 182 -4.96 12.79 -15.21
C ARG A 182 -5.26 12.82 -16.69
N GLU A 183 -5.88 13.88 -17.21
CA GLU A 183 -6.23 14.05 -18.63
C GLU A 183 -5.02 13.88 -19.57
N THR A 184 -3.85 14.33 -19.12
CA THR A 184 -2.61 14.27 -19.91
C THR A 184 -1.65 13.17 -19.43
N LEU A 185 -2.02 12.35 -18.46
CA LEU A 185 -1.11 11.37 -17.85
C LEU A 185 -0.54 10.40 -18.89
N GLY A 186 -1.37 9.82 -19.77
CA GLY A 186 -0.93 8.91 -20.82
C GLY A 186 0.17 9.54 -21.68
N ILE A 187 -0.08 10.73 -22.21
CA ILE A 187 0.87 11.45 -23.06
C ILE A 187 2.19 11.79 -22.35
N ARG A 188 2.13 12.07 -21.04
CA ARG A 188 3.34 12.45 -20.27
C ARG A 188 4.21 11.28 -19.85
N VAL A 189 3.73 10.04 -19.92
CA VAL A 189 4.46 8.83 -19.51
C VAL A 189 4.77 7.89 -20.67
N GLU A 190 4.31 8.20 -21.88
CA GLU A 190 4.76 7.58 -23.14
C GLU A 190 6.18 8.03 -23.50
#